data_1d954ddb2b39919e63dcf306de2a1cb7
#
_entry.id   1d954ddb2b39919e63dcf306de2a1cb7
#
_cell.length_a   1.000
_cell.length_b   1.000
_cell.length_c   1.000
_cell.angle_alpha   90.00
_cell.angle_beta   90.00
_cell.angle_gamma   90.00
#
_symmetry.space_group_name_H-M   'P 1'
#
loop_
_entity.id
_entity.type
_entity.pdbx_description
1 polymer ?
#
loop_
_entity_poly.entity_id
_entity_poly.type
_entity_poly.pdbx_seq_one_letter_code
_entity_poly.pdbx_strand_id
1 'polypeptide(L)'
;MLALTMGDARGIGPEVLLRGMEALSGENLFRPLAVGCRQVLERTSAMLWPEGRVPEAVAALIGTTLEVAAPGELPREGSPEKEWRAFLLEHPALCGAWAGRAVEAAARLALEGRARALATAPLDKAALNAGGYHF
;
A
#
# COMPACT_ATOMS: atom_id res chain seq x y z
N MET A 1 13.68 8.79 -7.34
CA MET A 1 12.38 8.26 -6.89
C MET A 1 12.59 7.52 -5.58
N LEU A 2 11.63 7.60 -4.66
CA LEU A 2 11.58 6.83 -3.41
C LEU A 2 10.42 5.84 -3.52
N ALA A 3 10.69 4.53 -3.43
CA ALA A 3 9.65 3.50 -3.41
C ALA A 3 9.14 3.32 -1.98
N LEU A 4 7.82 3.36 -1.81
CA LEU A 4 7.13 3.27 -0.52
C LEU A 4 6.18 2.07 -0.55
N THR A 5 6.45 1.01 0.20
CA THR A 5 5.53 -0.13 0.27
C THR A 5 4.44 0.10 1.31
N MET A 6 3.23 -0.33 1.01
CA MET A 6 2.07 -0.11 1.90
C MET A 6 2.09 -0.98 3.17
N GLY A 7 2.94 -2.01 3.23
CA GLY A 7 2.95 -2.97 4.34
C GLY A 7 1.75 -3.94 4.32
N ASP A 8 1.37 -4.44 5.49
CA ASP A 8 0.21 -5.32 5.63
C ASP A 8 -1.09 -4.52 5.48
N ALA A 9 -1.94 -4.92 4.53
CA ALA A 9 -3.24 -4.28 4.27
C ALA A 9 -4.20 -4.32 5.47
N ARG A 10 -4.02 -5.24 6.41
CA ARG A 10 -4.83 -5.40 7.64
C ARG A 10 -4.37 -4.52 8.79
N GLY A 11 -3.13 -3.99 8.70
CA GLY A 11 -2.49 -3.20 9.75
C GLY A 11 -2.56 -1.70 9.51
N ILE A 12 -1.72 -0.97 10.23
CA ILE A 12 -1.63 0.50 10.15
C ILE A 12 -0.78 1.01 8.98
N GLY A 13 -0.13 0.10 8.24
CA GLY A 13 0.80 0.46 7.16
C GLY A 13 0.22 1.43 6.13
N PRO A 14 -0.95 1.13 5.54
CA PRO A 14 -1.58 2.04 4.58
C PRO A 14 -1.88 3.43 5.16
N GLU A 15 -2.36 3.51 6.41
CA GLU A 15 -2.62 4.78 7.10
C GLU A 15 -1.33 5.57 7.32
N VAL A 16 -0.29 4.93 7.85
CA VAL A 16 1.02 5.56 8.10
C VAL A 16 1.61 6.10 6.80
N LEU A 17 1.49 5.35 5.70
CA LEU A 17 1.93 5.79 4.38
C LEU A 17 1.22 7.08 3.94
N LEU A 18 -0.11 7.10 4.01
CA LEU A 18 -0.90 8.25 3.56
C LEU A 18 -0.73 9.47 4.47
N ARG A 19 -0.67 9.28 5.79
CA ARG A 19 -0.40 10.36 6.76
C ARG A 19 1.02 10.92 6.61
N GLY A 20 2.00 10.04 6.33
CA GLY A 20 3.36 10.47 6.03
C GLY A 20 3.42 11.36 4.79
N MET A 21 2.68 11.02 3.74
CA MET A 21 2.59 11.84 2.54
C MET A 21 1.89 13.18 2.77
N GLU A 22 0.85 13.20 3.59
CA GLU A 22 0.20 14.46 4.01
C GLU A 22 1.19 15.37 4.74
N ALA A 23 1.93 14.81 5.72
CA ALA A 23 2.89 15.56 6.52
C ALA A 23 4.07 16.14 5.70
N LEU A 24 4.45 15.42 4.63
CA LEU A 24 5.53 15.83 3.74
C LEU A 24 5.04 16.61 2.50
N SER A 25 3.73 16.92 2.44
CA SER A 25 3.17 17.72 1.35
C SER A 25 3.79 19.12 1.36
N GLY A 26 4.38 19.53 0.26
CA GLY A 26 5.14 20.78 0.14
C GLY A 26 6.66 20.64 0.25
N GLU A 27 7.15 19.50 0.70
CA GLU A 27 8.57 19.16 0.70
C GLU A 27 8.95 18.51 -0.64
N ASN A 28 9.62 19.24 -1.52
CA ASN A 28 10.08 18.71 -2.83
C ASN A 28 11.37 17.88 -2.71
N LEU A 29 11.51 17.11 -1.64
CA LEU A 29 12.75 16.37 -1.34
C LEU A 29 12.90 15.11 -2.22
N PHE A 30 11.80 14.51 -2.68
CA PHE A 30 11.80 13.27 -3.45
C PHE A 30 10.52 13.08 -4.26
N ARG A 31 10.59 12.19 -5.26
CA ARG A 31 9.39 11.73 -5.99
C ARG A 31 8.95 10.40 -5.38
N PRO A 32 7.82 10.36 -4.65
CA PRO A 32 7.33 9.12 -4.07
C PRO A 32 6.64 8.25 -5.12
N LEU A 33 6.74 6.94 -4.95
CA LEU A 33 5.97 5.92 -5.66
C LEU A 33 5.43 4.93 -4.63
N ALA A 34 4.12 4.86 -4.47
CA ALA A 34 3.53 3.79 -3.68
C ALA A 34 3.63 2.46 -4.42
N VAL A 35 3.96 1.40 -3.70
CA VAL A 35 3.96 0.03 -4.20
C VAL A 35 3.06 -0.80 -3.30
N GLY A 36 1.95 -1.25 -3.84
CA GLY A 36 0.93 -1.94 -3.04
C GLY A 36 -0.37 -2.14 -3.79
N CYS A 37 -1.43 -2.40 -3.05
CA CYS A 37 -2.78 -2.51 -3.59
C CYS A 37 -3.45 -1.13 -3.58
N ARG A 38 -3.75 -0.59 -4.76
CA ARG A 38 -4.39 0.73 -4.91
C ARG A 38 -5.73 0.78 -4.16
N GLN A 39 -6.56 -0.24 -4.27
CA GLN A 39 -7.88 -0.26 -3.62
C GLN A 39 -7.76 -0.18 -2.09
N VAL A 40 -6.73 -0.77 -1.48
CA VAL A 40 -6.44 -0.62 -0.04
C VAL A 40 -6.16 0.85 0.28
N LEU A 41 -5.32 1.51 -0.51
CA LEU A 41 -4.97 2.92 -0.30
C LEU A 41 -6.17 3.85 -0.52
N GLU A 42 -6.99 3.60 -1.53
CA GLU A 42 -8.21 4.37 -1.80
C GLU A 42 -9.20 4.28 -0.65
N ARG A 43 -9.44 3.07 -0.14
CA ARG A 43 -10.35 2.86 1.01
C ARG A 43 -9.79 3.44 2.30
N THR A 44 -8.49 3.33 2.53
CA THR A 44 -7.82 3.98 3.66
C THR A 44 -7.96 5.50 3.56
N SER A 45 -7.76 6.07 2.38
CA SER A 45 -7.96 7.50 2.13
C SER A 45 -9.39 7.95 2.42
N ALA A 46 -10.39 7.21 1.96
CA ALA A 46 -11.79 7.52 2.24
C ALA A 46 -12.13 7.49 3.75
N MET A 47 -11.48 6.60 4.50
CA MET A 47 -11.62 6.53 5.95
C MET A 47 -10.94 7.73 6.65
N LEU A 48 -9.74 8.13 6.19
CA LEU A 48 -8.96 9.22 6.81
C LEU A 48 -9.54 10.60 6.47
N TRP A 49 -10.13 10.76 5.30
CA TRP A 49 -10.74 12.01 4.82
C TRP A 49 -12.17 11.77 4.33
N PRO A 50 -13.10 11.47 5.25
CA PRO A 50 -14.47 11.06 4.89
C PRO A 50 -15.26 12.14 4.16
N GLU A 51 -14.87 13.42 4.29
CA GLU A 51 -15.47 14.53 3.58
C GLU A 51 -14.93 14.73 2.15
N GLY A 52 -14.05 13.85 1.69
CA GLY A 52 -13.46 13.89 0.36
C GLY A 52 -12.35 14.95 0.18
N ARG A 53 -11.91 15.61 1.24
CA ARG A 53 -10.83 16.61 1.20
C ARG A 53 -9.45 15.96 1.26
N VAL A 54 -9.19 15.04 0.35
CA VAL A 54 -7.91 14.32 0.27
C VAL A 54 -6.81 15.29 -0.14
N PRO A 55 -5.66 15.36 0.59
CA PRO A 55 -4.53 16.19 0.17
C PRO A 55 -4.03 15.81 -1.23
N GLU A 56 -3.66 16.81 -2.03
CA GLU A 56 -3.23 16.60 -3.42
C GLU A 56 -2.06 15.61 -3.53
N ALA A 57 -1.08 15.71 -2.65
CA ALA A 57 0.07 14.79 -2.61
C ALA A 57 -0.37 13.33 -2.35
N VAL A 58 -1.39 13.12 -1.52
CA VAL A 58 -1.96 11.80 -1.23
C VAL A 58 -2.72 11.27 -2.45
N ALA A 59 -3.56 12.09 -3.06
CA ALA A 59 -4.30 11.71 -4.26
C ALA A 59 -3.35 11.35 -5.42
N ALA A 60 -2.30 12.13 -5.63
CA ALA A 60 -1.27 11.87 -6.62
C ALA A 60 -0.53 10.56 -6.34
N LEU A 61 -0.17 10.29 -5.08
CA LEU A 61 0.48 9.04 -4.68
C LEU A 61 -0.41 7.82 -5.00
N ILE A 62 -1.68 7.87 -4.61
CA ILE A 62 -2.64 6.79 -4.89
C ILE A 62 -2.78 6.58 -6.40
N GLY A 63 -2.92 7.68 -7.17
CA GLY A 63 -3.07 7.63 -8.63
C GLY A 63 -1.89 6.98 -9.36
N THR A 64 -0.68 7.09 -8.80
CA THR A 64 0.55 6.53 -9.39
C THR A 64 0.98 5.21 -8.75
N THR A 65 0.15 4.59 -7.91
CA THR A 65 0.48 3.33 -7.23
C THR A 65 0.87 2.23 -8.22
N LEU A 66 2.03 1.63 -8.00
CA LEU A 66 2.42 0.38 -8.66
C LEU A 66 1.62 -0.77 -8.04
N GLU A 67 0.67 -1.30 -8.79
CA GLU A 67 -0.26 -2.34 -8.35
C GLU A 67 0.43 -3.69 -8.18
N VAL A 68 0.17 -4.36 -7.06
CA VAL A 68 0.71 -5.70 -6.75
C VAL A 68 -0.38 -6.76 -6.58
N ALA A 69 -1.64 -6.38 -6.44
CA ALA A 69 -2.74 -7.32 -6.45
C ALA A 69 -2.95 -7.86 -7.88
N ALA A 70 -3.08 -9.16 -8.01
CA ALA A 70 -3.40 -9.77 -9.30
C ALA A 70 -4.89 -9.61 -9.64
N PRO A 71 -5.26 -9.63 -10.92
CA PRO A 71 -6.66 -9.64 -11.32
C PRO A 71 -7.43 -10.77 -10.64
N GLY A 72 -8.59 -10.46 -10.04
CA GLY A 72 -9.44 -11.42 -9.36
C GLY A 72 -9.09 -11.68 -7.89
N GLU A 73 -8.01 -11.12 -7.37
CA GLU A 73 -7.67 -11.22 -5.94
C GLU A 73 -8.49 -10.26 -5.07
N LEU A 74 -9.04 -9.22 -5.64
CA LEU A 74 -9.78 -8.18 -4.91
C LEU A 74 -11.28 -8.49 -4.86
N PRO A 75 -11.97 -8.10 -3.76
CA PRO A 75 -13.42 -8.10 -3.74
C PRO A 75 -14.00 -7.21 -4.84
N ARG A 76 -15.28 -7.42 -5.11
CA ARG A 76 -16.01 -6.61 -6.07
C ARG A 76 -15.86 -5.11 -5.74
N GLU A 77 -15.60 -4.32 -6.76
CA GLU A 77 -15.57 -2.87 -6.63
C GLU A 77 -16.89 -2.35 -6.06
N GLY A 78 -16.82 -1.41 -5.11
CA GLY A 78 -18.00 -0.88 -4.44
C GLY A 78 -18.55 -1.75 -3.30
N SER A 79 -17.89 -2.85 -2.92
CA SER A 79 -18.27 -3.62 -1.73
C SER A 79 -18.36 -2.74 -0.48
N PRO A 80 -19.36 -2.93 0.40
CA PRO A 80 -19.47 -2.20 1.65
C PRO A 80 -18.22 -2.34 2.53
N GLU A 81 -17.90 -1.30 3.31
CA GLU A 81 -16.69 -1.28 4.15
C GLU A 81 -16.61 -2.47 5.12
N LYS A 82 -17.74 -2.89 5.66
CA LYS A 82 -17.81 -4.07 6.55
C LYS A 82 -17.37 -5.35 5.84
N GLU A 83 -17.81 -5.55 4.60
CA GLU A 83 -17.43 -6.72 3.79
C GLU A 83 -15.96 -6.66 3.41
N TRP A 84 -15.46 -5.48 3.04
CA TRP A 84 -14.07 -5.26 2.74
C TRP A 84 -13.15 -5.59 3.93
N ARG A 85 -13.49 -5.10 5.12
CA ARG A 85 -12.74 -5.40 6.34
C ARG A 85 -12.75 -6.89 6.68
N ALA A 86 -13.93 -7.53 6.60
CA ALA A 86 -14.04 -8.96 6.79
C ALA A 86 -13.17 -9.73 5.80
N PHE A 87 -13.21 -9.35 4.52
CA PHE A 87 -12.36 -9.95 3.50
C PHE A 87 -10.87 -9.89 3.85
N LEU A 88 -10.35 -8.73 4.24
CA LEU A 88 -8.94 -8.61 4.61
C LEU A 88 -8.58 -9.50 5.81
N LEU A 89 -9.44 -9.54 6.83
CA LEU A 89 -9.21 -10.34 8.04
C LEU A 89 -9.29 -11.85 7.77
N GLU A 90 -10.13 -12.27 6.85
CA GLU A 90 -10.30 -13.67 6.46
C GLU A 90 -9.22 -14.17 5.49
N HIS A 91 -8.44 -13.26 4.87
CA HIS A 91 -7.43 -13.61 3.88
C HIS A 91 -6.01 -13.13 4.26
N PRO A 92 -5.47 -13.53 5.43
CA PRO A 92 -4.15 -13.07 5.87
C PRO A 92 -3.02 -13.49 4.92
N ALA A 93 -3.10 -14.68 4.33
CA ALA A 93 -2.12 -15.15 3.36
C ALA A 93 -2.09 -14.27 2.09
N LEU A 94 -3.24 -13.83 1.60
CA LEU A 94 -3.34 -12.93 0.45
C LEU A 94 -2.76 -11.55 0.77
N CYS A 95 -3.09 -10.99 1.94
CA CYS A 95 -2.52 -9.72 2.41
C CYS A 95 -1.01 -9.81 2.56
N GLY A 96 -0.50 -10.94 3.08
CA GLY A 96 0.93 -11.23 3.15
C GLY A 96 1.59 -11.35 1.77
N ALA A 97 0.91 -11.97 0.82
CA ALA A 97 1.39 -12.05 -0.56
C ALA A 97 1.48 -10.67 -1.21
N TRP A 98 0.50 -9.79 -1.03
CA TRP A 98 0.57 -8.41 -1.51
C TRP A 98 1.73 -7.64 -0.88
N ALA A 99 1.92 -7.77 0.43
CA ALA A 99 3.02 -7.12 1.14
C ALA A 99 4.38 -7.60 0.63
N GLY A 100 4.55 -8.91 0.43
CA GLY A 100 5.77 -9.51 -0.11
C GLY A 100 6.05 -9.06 -1.55
N ARG A 101 5.07 -9.10 -2.44
CA ARG A 101 5.18 -8.60 -3.82
C ARG A 101 5.57 -7.11 -3.85
N ALA A 102 5.02 -6.31 -2.92
CA ALA A 102 5.36 -4.89 -2.84
C ALA A 102 6.83 -4.68 -2.49
N VAL A 103 7.35 -5.44 -1.52
CA VAL A 103 8.78 -5.38 -1.14
C VAL A 103 9.66 -5.83 -2.31
N GLU A 104 9.35 -6.94 -2.97
CA GLU A 104 10.09 -7.42 -4.14
C GLU A 104 10.10 -6.40 -5.28
N ALA A 105 8.94 -5.83 -5.61
CA ALA A 105 8.84 -4.83 -6.67
C ALA A 105 9.64 -3.56 -6.33
N ALA A 106 9.56 -3.08 -5.09
CA ALA A 106 10.33 -1.93 -4.62
C ALA A 106 11.84 -2.21 -4.64
N ALA A 107 12.27 -3.39 -4.19
CA ALA A 107 13.67 -3.81 -4.24
C ALA A 107 14.18 -3.90 -5.68
N ARG A 108 13.38 -4.45 -6.59
CA ARG A 108 13.72 -4.51 -8.03
C ARG A 108 13.93 -3.11 -8.61
N LEU A 109 13.05 -2.17 -8.30
CA LEU A 109 13.20 -0.77 -8.74
C LEU A 109 14.50 -0.15 -8.23
N ALA A 110 14.91 -0.48 -7.00
CA ALA A 110 16.17 0.01 -6.44
C ALA A 110 17.39 -0.62 -7.13
N LEU A 111 17.37 -1.93 -7.38
CA LEU A 111 18.44 -2.65 -8.07
C LEU A 111 18.60 -2.20 -9.52
N GLU A 112 17.50 -1.84 -10.19
CA GLU A 112 17.51 -1.27 -11.54
C GLU A 112 17.94 0.20 -11.59
N GLY A 113 18.24 0.82 -10.44
CA GLY A 113 18.60 2.24 -10.33
C GLY A 113 17.43 3.22 -10.57
N ARG A 114 16.20 2.73 -10.65
CA ARG A 114 14.97 3.52 -10.85
C ARG A 114 14.47 4.15 -9.56
N ALA A 115 14.70 3.49 -8.43
CA ALA A 115 14.49 4.05 -7.11
C ALA A 115 15.83 4.23 -6.40
N ARG A 116 16.04 5.38 -5.77
CA ARG A 116 17.28 5.69 -5.01
C ARG A 116 17.23 5.12 -3.58
N ALA A 117 16.04 4.84 -3.09
CA ALA A 117 15.78 4.23 -1.80
C ALA A 117 14.40 3.58 -1.79
N LEU A 118 14.20 2.69 -0.83
CA LEU A 118 12.89 2.14 -0.51
C LEU A 118 12.62 2.30 1.00
N ALA A 119 11.37 2.51 1.35
CA ALA A 119 10.88 2.48 2.71
C ALA A 119 9.67 1.55 2.80
N THR A 120 9.63 0.74 3.83
CA THR A 120 8.55 -0.23 4.05
C THR A 120 7.69 0.20 5.22
N ALA A 121 6.37 0.21 5.03
CA ALA A 121 5.43 0.29 6.13
C ALA A 121 5.43 -1.05 6.91
N PRO A 122 4.85 -1.08 8.14
CA PRO A 122 4.87 -2.27 8.98
C PRO A 122 4.35 -3.53 8.29
N LEU A 123 5.08 -4.62 8.48
CA LEU A 123 4.81 -5.94 7.91
C LEU A 123 4.42 -6.93 9.02
N ASP A 124 3.52 -7.85 8.73
CA ASP A 124 3.19 -9.01 9.58
C ASP A 124 3.96 -10.23 9.06
N LYS A 125 4.91 -10.74 9.86
CA LYS A 125 5.72 -11.90 9.48
C LYS A 125 4.91 -13.18 9.30
N ALA A 126 3.87 -13.39 10.12
CA ALA A 126 3.02 -14.56 9.99
C ALA A 126 2.22 -14.52 8.69
N ALA A 127 1.68 -13.34 8.32
CA ALA A 127 1.00 -13.14 7.05
C ALA A 127 1.95 -13.31 5.86
N LEU A 128 3.16 -12.74 5.93
CA LEU A 128 4.19 -12.91 4.88
C LEU A 128 4.51 -14.40 4.65
N ASN A 129 4.76 -15.15 5.72
CA ASN A 129 5.03 -16.59 5.64
C ASN A 129 3.84 -17.34 5.04
N ALA A 130 2.61 -17.04 5.47
CA ALA A 130 1.40 -17.63 4.91
C ALA A 130 1.21 -17.27 3.43
N GLY A 131 1.66 -16.09 3.01
CA GLY A 131 1.65 -15.61 1.64
C GLY A 131 2.78 -16.15 0.74
N GLY A 132 3.66 -17.01 1.29
CA GLY A 132 4.75 -17.66 0.55
C GLY A 132 6.10 -16.92 0.63
N TYR A 133 6.22 -15.91 1.48
CA TYR A 133 7.47 -15.15 1.69
C TYR A 133 8.13 -15.56 3.00
N HIS A 134 9.18 -16.34 2.91
CA HIS A 134 9.94 -16.85 4.05
C HIS A 134 11.26 -16.09 4.20
N PHE A 135 11.37 -15.33 5.29
CA PHE A 135 12.55 -14.54 5.62
C PHE A 135 13.16 -14.98 6.96
#